data_00c7a8b75485fe06c1c0607ad48c959c
#
_entry.id   00c7a8b75485fe06c1c0607ad48c959c
#
_cell.length_a   1.000
_cell.length_b   1.000
_cell.length_c   1.000
_cell.angle_alpha   90.00
_cell.angle_beta   90.00
_cell.angle_gamma   90.00
#
_symmetry.space_group_name_H-M   'P 1'
#
loop_
_entity.id
_entity.type
_entity.pdbx_description
1 polymer ?
#
loop_
_entity_poly.entity_id
_entity_poly.type
_entity_poly.pdbx_seq_one_letter_code
_entity_poly.pdbx_strand_id
1 'polypeptide(L)'
;RDYYASRGLGDVYKRQAMTDVEVVNISKNTLPEYTEEWDAGCDVRVDFNRITSDEPLKTKGNCQFLFENEVNPLKSFILEPRSRAIIPTGLFVCIPKGYEIQVRPRSGLSFKVGLTLINSPGTIDARYRDEVGLLVVNNGSEPVVITDGERIGQLVLKRVEFINWIVKRSVKEFSDQSDRGGGTGHSGVN
;
A
#
# COMPACT_ATOMS: atom_id res chain seq x y z
N ARG A 1 -27.35 -26.65 34.80
CA ARG A 1 -27.29 -27.41 33.54
C ARG A 1 -27.04 -26.40 32.44
N ASP A 2 -25.99 -26.65 31.64
CA ASP A 2 -25.62 -25.91 30.41
C ASP A 2 -24.85 -24.60 30.57
N TYR A 3 -23.73 -24.65 31.33
CA TYR A 3 -22.77 -23.54 31.40
C TYR A 3 -21.39 -23.84 30.71
N TYR A 4 -21.31 -24.94 29.97
CA TYR A 4 -20.03 -25.39 29.40
C TYR A 4 -19.89 -25.34 27.86
N ALA A 5 -20.88 -24.80 27.14
CA ALA A 5 -20.86 -24.83 25.69
C ALA A 5 -20.29 -23.55 25.01
N SER A 6 -19.97 -22.47 25.73
CA SER A 6 -19.55 -21.19 25.14
C SER A 6 -18.05 -20.89 25.23
N ARG A 7 -17.24 -21.77 25.85
CA ARG A 7 -15.79 -21.54 25.99
C ARG A 7 -14.92 -22.03 24.81
N GLY A 8 -15.48 -22.83 23.89
CA GLY A 8 -14.71 -23.46 22.82
C GLY A 8 -14.64 -22.67 21.52
N LEU A 9 -15.58 -21.78 21.24
CA LEU A 9 -15.64 -21.02 19.97
C LEU A 9 -14.88 -19.68 20.05
N GLY A 10 -14.73 -19.09 21.23
CA GLY A 10 -14.01 -17.83 21.42
C GLY A 10 -12.48 -17.94 21.26
N ASP A 11 -11.90 -19.12 21.55
CA ASP A 11 -10.45 -19.33 21.49
C ASP A 11 -9.94 -19.74 20.10
N VAL A 12 -10.80 -20.22 19.22
CA VAL A 12 -10.43 -20.59 17.84
C VAL A 12 -10.26 -19.35 16.98
N TYR A 13 -10.98 -18.27 17.23
CA TYR A 13 -10.85 -16.99 16.53
C TYR A 13 -9.72 -16.09 17.08
N LYS A 14 -9.18 -16.37 18.26
CA LYS A 14 -8.15 -15.54 18.92
C LYS A 14 -6.72 -15.79 18.44
N ARG A 15 -6.48 -16.69 17.51
CA ARG A 15 -5.16 -16.90 16.90
C ARG A 15 -5.21 -16.70 15.40
N GLN A 16 -5.40 -15.47 14.98
CA GLN A 16 -4.95 -15.12 13.65
C GLN A 16 -3.45 -15.38 13.60
N ALA A 17 -3.02 -16.36 12.80
CA ALA A 17 -1.61 -16.70 12.69
C ALA A 17 -0.85 -15.48 12.18
N MET A 18 -0.04 -14.85 13.03
CA MET A 18 0.84 -13.77 12.64
C MET A 18 1.99 -14.33 11.81
N THR A 19 2.38 -13.60 10.80
CA THR A 19 3.54 -13.92 9.96
C THR A 19 4.63 -12.90 10.26
N ASP A 20 5.79 -13.40 10.66
CA ASP A 20 6.93 -12.54 10.97
C ASP A 20 7.49 -11.92 9.70
N VAL A 21 7.66 -10.61 9.70
CA VAL A 21 8.33 -9.82 8.67
C VAL A 21 9.44 -9.03 9.34
N GLU A 22 10.69 -9.29 8.95
CA GLU A 22 11.81 -8.51 9.47
C GLU A 22 11.77 -7.09 8.88
N VAL A 23 12.09 -6.11 9.69
CA VAL A 23 12.05 -4.70 9.28
C VAL A 23 13.25 -3.91 9.81
N VAL A 24 13.79 -3.05 8.96
CA VAL A 24 14.69 -1.95 9.36
C VAL A 24 13.89 -0.66 9.21
N ASN A 25 13.82 0.11 10.28
CA ASN A 25 13.19 1.43 10.30
C ASN A 25 14.24 2.49 10.58
N ILE A 26 14.56 3.32 9.58
CA ILE A 26 15.50 4.44 9.70
C ILE A 26 14.77 5.78 9.83
N SER A 27 13.43 5.77 9.83
CA SER A 27 12.62 6.96 10.09
C SER A 27 12.52 7.28 11.58
N LYS A 28 11.94 8.44 11.90
CA LYS A 28 11.54 8.79 13.27
C LYS A 28 10.11 8.33 13.61
N ASN A 29 9.41 7.76 12.65
CA ASN A 29 8.04 7.28 12.83
C ASN A 29 8.03 5.93 13.58
N THR A 30 6.93 5.64 14.26
CA THR A 30 6.65 4.29 14.76
C THR A 30 6.43 3.33 13.59
N LEU A 31 6.63 2.04 13.82
CA LEU A 31 6.27 1.02 12.84
C LEU A 31 4.77 1.08 12.54
N PRO A 32 4.35 0.71 11.32
CA PRO A 32 2.94 0.52 10.99
C PRO A 32 2.29 -0.49 11.92
N GLU A 33 1.14 -0.14 12.47
CA GLU A 33 0.38 -0.96 13.42
C GLU A 33 -1.07 -1.11 12.95
N TYR A 34 -1.68 -2.26 13.24
CA TYR A 34 -3.11 -2.44 13.08
C TYR A 34 -3.83 -1.66 14.17
N THR A 35 -4.81 -0.84 13.80
CA THR A 35 -5.58 -0.06 14.78
C THR A 35 -6.55 -0.95 15.55
N GLU A 36 -7.15 -1.91 14.82
CA GLU A 36 -8.11 -2.89 15.36
C GLU A 36 -7.72 -4.30 14.92
N GLU A 37 -8.14 -5.31 15.68
CA GLU A 37 -7.87 -6.72 15.37
C GLU A 37 -8.49 -7.22 14.06
N TRP A 38 -9.46 -6.49 13.52
CA TRP A 38 -10.17 -6.79 12.28
C TRP A 38 -9.59 -6.08 11.05
N ASP A 39 -8.61 -5.22 11.25
CA ASP A 39 -8.01 -4.48 10.15
C ASP A 39 -7.22 -5.42 9.23
N ALA A 40 -7.36 -5.21 7.92
CA ALA A 40 -6.63 -5.97 6.91
C ALA A 40 -5.28 -5.35 6.55
N GLY A 41 -5.06 -4.10 6.92
CA GLY A 41 -3.86 -3.34 6.61
C GLY A 41 -3.48 -2.37 7.72
N CYS A 42 -2.23 -1.95 7.73
CA CYS A 42 -1.70 -0.95 8.63
C CYS A 42 -1.24 0.29 7.87
N ASP A 43 -1.58 1.46 8.39
CA ASP A 43 -1.22 2.74 7.79
C ASP A 43 0.30 2.97 7.86
N VAL A 44 0.88 3.47 6.78
CA VAL A 44 2.30 3.81 6.69
C VAL A 44 2.48 5.32 6.58
N ARG A 45 3.50 5.83 7.30
CA ARG A 45 3.83 7.25 7.35
C ARG A 45 4.96 7.60 6.40
N VAL A 46 4.91 8.83 5.92
CA VAL A 46 6.00 9.41 5.13
C VAL A 46 7.17 9.80 6.02
N ASP A 47 8.39 9.69 5.50
CA ASP A 47 9.62 10.12 6.17
C ASP A 47 10.39 11.10 5.28
N PHE A 48 10.36 12.38 5.65
CA PHE A 48 11.07 13.42 4.94
C PHE A 48 12.38 13.81 5.63
N ASN A 49 12.74 13.19 6.75
CA ASN A 49 13.91 13.57 7.55
C ASN A 49 15.25 13.45 6.81
N ARG A 50 15.29 12.71 5.70
CA ARG A 50 16.50 12.50 4.90
C ARG A 50 16.45 13.24 3.56
N ILE A 51 15.34 13.94 3.29
CA ILE A 51 15.17 14.67 2.05
C ILE A 51 15.72 16.07 2.22
N THR A 52 16.68 16.42 1.40
CA THR A 52 17.36 17.72 1.41
C THR A 52 17.28 18.38 0.02
N SER A 53 17.75 19.60 -0.10
CA SER A 53 17.86 20.28 -1.40
C SER A 53 18.79 19.55 -2.38
N ASP A 54 19.82 18.88 -1.85
CA ASP A 54 20.81 18.13 -2.65
C ASP A 54 20.32 16.74 -3.05
N GLU A 55 19.47 16.13 -2.20
CA GLU A 55 18.84 14.83 -2.42
C GLU A 55 17.31 14.95 -2.35
N PRO A 56 16.67 15.58 -3.34
CA PRO A 56 15.23 15.78 -3.34
C PRO A 56 14.46 14.52 -3.69
N LEU A 57 13.14 14.54 -3.45
CA LEU A 57 12.24 13.48 -3.87
C LEU A 57 12.28 13.28 -5.39
N LYS A 58 12.12 12.03 -5.83
CA LYS A 58 11.91 11.71 -7.24
C LYS A 58 10.48 12.09 -7.64
N THR A 59 10.35 13.08 -8.53
CA THR A 59 9.08 13.65 -8.96
C THR A 59 8.91 13.67 -10.48
N LYS A 60 7.66 13.75 -10.92
CA LYS A 60 7.26 14.07 -12.29
C LYS A 60 6.08 15.03 -12.27
N GLY A 61 6.16 16.09 -13.07
CA GLY A 61 5.19 17.18 -13.08
C GLY A 61 5.60 18.32 -12.13
N ASN A 62 4.65 19.16 -11.75
CA ASN A 62 4.90 20.33 -10.92
C ASN A 62 4.78 20.00 -9.45
N CYS A 63 5.83 20.26 -8.70
CA CYS A 63 5.93 19.98 -7.28
C CYS A 63 6.68 21.11 -6.58
N GLN A 64 6.34 21.38 -5.32
CA GLN A 64 7.03 22.38 -4.51
C GLN A 64 7.53 21.73 -3.22
N PHE A 65 8.75 22.09 -2.84
CA PHE A 65 9.42 21.58 -1.64
C PHE A 65 9.46 22.70 -0.60
N LEU A 66 8.90 22.45 0.59
CA LEU A 66 8.85 23.39 1.67
C LEU A 66 9.82 22.95 2.78
N PHE A 67 11.04 23.48 2.73
CA PHE A 67 12.05 23.31 3.76
C PHE A 67 11.86 24.36 4.86
N GLU A 68 12.21 24.04 6.09
CA GLU A 68 12.16 25.01 7.19
C GLU A 68 13.29 26.05 7.03
N ASN A 69 14.46 25.64 6.52
CA ASN A 69 15.57 26.46 6.05
C ASN A 69 16.46 25.60 5.12
N GLU A 70 17.51 26.18 4.55
CA GLU A 70 18.38 25.50 3.57
C GLU A 70 19.12 24.26 4.12
N VAL A 71 19.22 24.10 5.43
CA VAL A 71 19.98 23.02 6.10
C VAL A 71 19.05 21.95 6.70
N ASN A 72 17.80 22.26 6.93
CA ASN A 72 16.84 21.34 7.55
C ASN A 72 16.21 20.38 6.53
N PRO A 73 15.83 19.17 6.98
CA PRO A 73 15.11 18.25 6.12
C PRO A 73 13.76 18.82 5.64
N LEU A 74 13.25 18.24 4.58
CA LEU A 74 11.96 18.61 4.02
C LEU A 74 10.85 18.48 5.06
N LYS A 75 10.04 19.52 5.22
CA LYS A 75 8.90 19.53 6.16
C LYS A 75 7.58 19.17 5.49
N SER A 76 7.35 19.72 4.33
CA SER A 76 6.14 19.51 3.54
C SER A 76 6.45 19.53 2.04
N PHE A 77 5.62 18.84 1.31
CA PHE A 77 5.74 18.68 -0.13
C PHE A 77 4.38 18.96 -0.78
N ILE A 78 4.34 19.86 -1.74
CA ILE A 78 3.13 20.18 -2.49
C ILE A 78 3.15 19.43 -3.81
N LEU A 79 2.14 18.59 -4.02
CA LEU A 79 1.94 17.82 -5.22
C LEU A 79 0.79 18.46 -6.03
N GLU A 80 1.15 19.15 -7.11
CA GLU A 80 0.18 19.77 -7.99
C GLU A 80 -0.68 18.73 -8.74
N PRO A 81 -1.87 19.11 -9.24
CA PRO A 81 -2.72 18.22 -10.00
C PRO A 81 -1.96 17.51 -11.15
N ARG A 82 -2.22 16.21 -11.34
CA ARG A 82 -1.58 15.30 -12.32
C ARG A 82 -0.09 15.04 -12.12
N SER A 83 0.51 15.62 -11.12
CA SER A 83 1.89 15.35 -10.72
C SER A 83 2.00 14.09 -9.88
N ARG A 84 3.18 13.48 -9.87
CA ARG A 84 3.46 12.25 -9.11
C ARG A 84 4.84 12.27 -8.50
N ALA A 85 4.99 11.54 -7.40
CA ALA A 85 6.23 11.44 -6.66
C ALA A 85 6.42 10.05 -6.04
N ILE A 86 7.67 9.69 -5.76
CA ILE A 86 8.00 8.56 -4.91
C ILE A 86 8.28 9.13 -3.52
N ILE A 87 7.43 8.79 -2.57
CA ILE A 87 7.51 9.27 -1.19
C ILE A 87 8.16 8.20 -0.31
N PRO A 88 9.25 8.51 0.38
CA PRO A 88 9.95 7.58 1.25
C PRO A 88 9.19 7.31 2.54
N THR A 89 9.42 6.15 3.14
CA THR A 89 8.84 5.74 4.43
C THR A 89 9.90 5.45 5.50
N GLY A 90 11.16 5.34 5.10
CA GLY A 90 12.25 4.91 5.99
C GLY A 90 12.22 3.43 6.34
N LEU A 91 11.34 2.63 5.71
CA LEU A 91 11.17 1.21 6.00
C LEU A 91 11.83 0.33 4.94
N PHE A 92 12.57 -0.68 5.39
CA PHE A 92 13.13 -1.75 4.57
C PHE A 92 12.63 -3.07 5.15
N VAL A 93 12.13 -3.97 4.31
CA VAL A 93 11.46 -5.19 4.77
C VAL A 93 12.09 -6.46 4.20
N CYS A 94 12.08 -7.52 4.99
CA CYS A 94 12.40 -8.86 4.55
C CYS A 94 11.16 -9.75 4.73
N ILE A 95 10.43 -9.92 3.65
CA ILE A 95 9.18 -10.68 3.62
C ILE A 95 9.50 -12.17 3.43
N PRO A 96 8.89 -13.08 4.20
CA PRO A 96 9.12 -14.51 4.03
C PRO A 96 8.62 -15.01 2.67
N LYS A 97 9.26 -16.04 2.14
CA LYS A 97 8.87 -16.70 0.88
C LYS A 97 7.40 -17.13 0.94
N GLY A 98 6.66 -16.90 -0.13
CA GLY A 98 5.23 -17.21 -0.24
C GLY A 98 4.33 -16.07 0.22
N TYR A 99 4.90 -14.91 0.53
CA TYR A 99 4.15 -13.69 0.87
C TYR A 99 4.64 -12.50 0.04
N GLU A 100 3.77 -11.51 -0.07
CA GLU A 100 4.06 -10.16 -0.57
C GLU A 100 3.47 -9.13 0.39
N ILE A 101 3.95 -7.90 0.33
CA ILE A 101 3.23 -6.75 0.91
C ILE A 101 2.68 -5.92 -0.25
N GLN A 102 1.37 -5.68 -0.21
CA GLN A 102 0.71 -4.75 -1.11
C GLN A 102 0.70 -3.36 -0.49
N VAL A 103 1.12 -2.38 -1.26
CA VAL A 103 0.98 -0.96 -0.92
C VAL A 103 -0.32 -0.47 -1.55
N ARG A 104 -1.25 -0.01 -0.71
CA ARG A 104 -2.57 0.44 -1.13
C ARG A 104 -2.81 1.89 -0.74
N PRO A 105 -3.63 2.64 -1.51
CA PRO A 105 -4.03 3.98 -1.13
C PRO A 105 -4.95 3.94 0.10
N ARG A 106 -5.06 5.08 0.77
CA ARG A 106 -6.07 5.28 1.81
C ARG A 106 -7.33 5.85 1.17
N SER A 107 -8.46 5.19 1.39
CA SER A 107 -9.75 5.56 0.78
C SER A 107 -10.16 7.01 1.07
N GLY A 108 -9.93 7.48 2.30
CA GLY A 108 -10.25 8.84 2.70
C GLY A 108 -9.48 9.92 1.93
N LEU A 109 -8.18 9.72 1.70
CA LEU A 109 -7.37 10.65 0.90
C LEU A 109 -7.73 10.58 -0.57
N SER A 110 -7.93 9.38 -1.11
CA SER A 110 -8.34 9.19 -2.50
C SER A 110 -9.67 9.88 -2.80
N PHE A 111 -10.66 9.75 -1.92
CA PHE A 111 -11.97 10.36 -2.12
C PHE A 111 -11.98 11.88 -1.89
N LYS A 112 -11.36 12.35 -0.79
CA LYS A 112 -11.45 13.76 -0.38
C LYS A 112 -10.60 14.70 -1.22
N VAL A 113 -9.38 14.30 -1.57
CA VAL A 113 -8.39 15.19 -2.22
C VAL A 113 -7.80 14.60 -3.50
N GLY A 114 -8.21 13.41 -3.91
CA GLY A 114 -7.69 12.77 -5.11
C GLY A 114 -6.28 12.21 -4.98
N LEU A 115 -5.68 12.21 -3.79
CA LEU A 115 -4.35 11.60 -3.58
C LEU A 115 -4.46 10.09 -3.55
N THR A 116 -3.79 9.44 -4.47
CA THR A 116 -3.78 7.97 -4.57
C THR A 116 -2.42 7.44 -4.97
N LEU A 117 -2.29 6.12 -5.12
CA LEU A 117 -1.09 5.50 -5.68
C LEU A 117 -1.29 5.23 -7.17
N ILE A 118 -0.27 5.54 -7.98
CA ILE A 118 -0.34 5.33 -9.43
C ILE A 118 -0.29 3.83 -9.77
N ASN A 119 0.39 3.02 -8.96
CA ASN A 119 0.44 1.56 -9.04
C ASN A 119 -0.41 0.97 -7.90
N SER A 120 -1.69 0.85 -8.08
CA SER A 120 -2.63 0.44 -7.04
C SER A 120 -3.25 -0.93 -7.34
N PRO A 121 -2.81 -1.98 -6.59
CA PRO A 121 -1.81 -1.97 -5.52
C PRO A 121 -0.36 -1.96 -6.02
N GLY A 122 0.53 -1.35 -5.24
CA GLY A 122 1.96 -1.59 -5.37
C GLY A 122 2.32 -2.97 -4.82
N THR A 123 3.28 -3.66 -5.44
CA THR A 123 3.72 -5.00 -5.02
C THR A 123 5.14 -4.92 -4.45
N ILE A 124 5.31 -5.39 -3.22
CA ILE A 124 6.62 -5.59 -2.60
C ILE A 124 6.87 -7.08 -2.49
N ASP A 125 7.78 -7.58 -3.30
CA ASP A 125 8.15 -8.98 -3.35
C ASP A 125 8.98 -9.41 -2.14
N ALA A 126 9.00 -10.70 -1.83
CA ALA A 126 9.79 -11.28 -0.74
C ALA A 126 11.31 -11.01 -0.88
N ARG A 127 11.81 -10.75 -2.08
CA ARG A 127 13.22 -10.44 -2.36
C ARG A 127 13.53 -8.96 -2.52
N TYR A 128 12.54 -8.08 -2.41
CA TYR A 128 12.74 -6.63 -2.45
C TYR A 128 13.52 -6.18 -1.21
N ARG A 129 14.60 -5.42 -1.39
CA ARG A 129 15.49 -4.97 -0.31
C ARG A 129 15.72 -3.48 -0.30
N ASP A 130 15.12 -2.75 -1.24
CA ASP A 130 15.16 -1.30 -1.23
C ASP A 130 14.10 -0.72 -0.28
N GLU A 131 14.15 0.58 -0.08
CA GLU A 131 13.18 1.27 0.75
C GLU A 131 11.75 1.15 0.22
N VAL A 132 10.80 0.91 1.11
CA VAL A 132 9.37 0.96 0.80
C VAL A 132 9.00 2.38 0.41
N GLY A 133 8.77 2.62 -0.87
CA GLY A 133 8.37 3.90 -1.43
C GLY A 133 6.89 3.91 -1.83
N LEU A 134 6.23 5.03 -1.63
CA LEU A 134 4.84 5.25 -2.02
C LEU A 134 4.80 6.05 -3.33
N LEU A 135 4.37 5.43 -4.42
CA LEU A 135 4.26 6.06 -5.73
C LEU A 135 2.93 6.83 -5.80
N VAL A 136 2.93 8.05 -5.30
CA VAL A 136 1.72 8.88 -5.22
C VAL A 136 1.46 9.66 -6.51
N VAL A 137 0.18 9.90 -6.76
CA VAL A 137 -0.31 10.79 -7.81
C VAL A 137 -1.47 11.63 -7.27
N ASN A 138 -1.51 12.90 -7.66
CA ASN A 138 -2.64 13.77 -7.41
C ASN A 138 -3.60 13.73 -8.61
N ASN A 139 -4.71 13.01 -8.46
CA ASN A 139 -5.80 12.95 -9.44
C ASN A 139 -6.91 13.98 -9.18
N GLY A 140 -6.74 14.80 -8.13
CA GLY A 140 -7.66 15.91 -7.84
C GLY A 140 -7.44 17.13 -8.73
N SER A 141 -8.23 18.17 -8.51
CA SER A 141 -8.15 19.47 -9.20
C SER A 141 -7.31 20.49 -8.44
N GLU A 142 -7.05 20.27 -7.17
CA GLU A 142 -6.33 21.18 -6.28
C GLU A 142 -4.98 20.60 -5.85
N PRO A 143 -3.99 21.43 -5.50
CA PRO A 143 -2.74 20.98 -4.93
C PRO A 143 -2.95 20.20 -3.62
N VAL A 144 -2.19 19.14 -3.41
CA VAL A 144 -2.20 18.36 -2.18
C VAL A 144 -0.90 18.61 -1.43
N VAL A 145 -1.01 19.01 -0.16
CA VAL A 145 0.12 19.16 0.74
C VAL A 145 0.33 17.86 1.50
N ILE A 146 1.53 17.30 1.42
CA ILE A 146 1.96 16.11 2.19
C ILE A 146 2.98 16.57 3.21
N THR A 147 2.73 16.28 4.48
CA THR A 147 3.59 16.70 5.59
C THR A 147 4.37 15.50 6.15
N ASP A 148 5.59 15.75 6.64
CA ASP A 148 6.39 14.72 7.30
C ASP A 148 5.63 14.00 8.41
N GLY A 149 5.72 12.68 8.45
CA GLY A 149 4.99 11.82 9.40
C GLY A 149 3.53 11.56 9.06
N GLU A 150 2.99 12.13 7.98
CA GLU A 150 1.61 11.91 7.57
C GLU A 150 1.39 10.48 7.05
N ARG A 151 0.21 9.91 7.31
CA ARG A 151 -0.21 8.60 6.82
C ARG A 151 -0.86 8.73 5.44
N ILE A 152 -0.19 8.30 4.38
CA ILE A 152 -0.69 8.47 2.99
C ILE A 152 -0.93 7.17 2.25
N GLY A 153 -0.52 6.04 2.81
CA GLY A 153 -0.75 4.71 2.26
C GLY A 153 -1.01 3.70 3.36
N GLN A 154 -1.28 2.48 2.96
CA GLN A 154 -1.40 1.33 3.85
C GLN A 154 -0.71 0.11 3.29
N LEU A 155 -0.17 -0.73 4.18
CA LEU A 155 0.50 -1.97 3.87
C LEU A 155 -0.42 -3.14 4.21
N VAL A 156 -0.55 -4.09 3.28
CA VAL A 156 -1.37 -5.30 3.46
C VAL A 156 -0.54 -6.52 3.12
N LEU A 157 -0.28 -7.38 4.11
CA LEU A 157 0.40 -8.65 3.89
C LEU A 157 -0.54 -9.64 3.19
N LYS A 158 -0.06 -10.30 2.13
CA LYS A 158 -0.81 -11.26 1.35
C LYS A 158 0.00 -12.52 1.09
N ARG A 159 -0.67 -13.67 1.03
CA ARG A 159 -0.08 -14.89 0.46
C ARG A 159 -0.02 -14.77 -1.05
N VAL A 160 1.04 -15.35 -1.63
CA VAL A 160 1.25 -15.41 -3.08
C VAL A 160 0.95 -16.82 -3.57
N GLU A 161 0.02 -16.91 -4.50
CA GLU A 161 -0.25 -18.14 -5.25
C GLU A 161 0.49 -18.10 -6.58
N PHE A 162 1.21 -19.17 -6.90
CA PHE A 162 1.96 -19.26 -8.16
C PHE A 162 1.10 -19.86 -9.25
N ILE A 163 1.12 -19.24 -10.43
CA ILE A 163 0.38 -19.72 -11.60
C ILE A 163 1.22 -20.83 -12.27
N ASN A 164 0.61 -21.99 -12.47
CA ASN A 164 1.11 -23.03 -13.36
C ASN A 164 0.32 -23.01 -14.66
N TRP A 165 0.91 -22.47 -15.71
CA TRP A 165 0.25 -22.35 -17.01
C TRP A 165 0.13 -23.68 -17.73
N ILE A 166 -1.10 -24.14 -17.98
CA ILE A 166 -1.41 -25.31 -18.81
C ILE A 166 -1.89 -24.80 -20.16
N VAL A 167 -0.99 -24.80 -21.13
CA VAL A 167 -1.26 -24.27 -22.46
C VAL A 167 -2.26 -25.13 -23.21
N LYS A 168 -3.31 -24.52 -23.75
CA LYS A 168 -4.32 -25.11 -24.63
C LYS A 168 -4.27 -24.43 -25.98
N ARG A 169 -4.73 -25.12 -27.03
CA ARG A 169 -4.73 -24.60 -28.42
C ARG A 169 -5.94 -23.70 -28.69
N SER A 170 -7.04 -23.94 -27.97
CA SER A 170 -8.26 -23.14 -28.10
C SER A 170 -9.05 -23.13 -26.79
N VAL A 171 -9.95 -22.16 -26.64
CA VAL A 171 -10.87 -22.06 -25.50
C VAL A 171 -11.78 -23.27 -25.35
N LYS A 172 -12.03 -24.02 -26.46
CA LYS A 172 -12.84 -25.26 -26.44
C LYS A 172 -12.18 -26.39 -25.66
N GLU A 173 -10.89 -26.31 -25.38
CA GLU A 173 -10.13 -27.31 -24.63
C GLU A 173 -10.03 -26.97 -23.12
N PHE A 174 -10.69 -25.90 -22.66
CA PHE A 174 -10.74 -25.60 -21.24
C PHE A 174 -11.53 -26.69 -20.49
N SER A 175 -11.09 -27.03 -19.30
CA SER A 175 -11.78 -28.01 -18.45
C SER A 175 -13.17 -27.55 -18.00
N ASP A 176 -13.34 -26.21 -17.85
CA ASP A 176 -14.62 -25.58 -17.58
C ASP A 176 -15.07 -24.80 -18.82
N GLN A 177 -16.23 -25.14 -19.37
CA GLN A 177 -16.81 -24.52 -20.55
C GLN A 177 -17.87 -23.47 -20.17
N SER A 178 -18.03 -23.14 -18.88
CA SER A 178 -18.94 -22.08 -18.46
C SER A 178 -18.47 -20.74 -19.03
N ASP A 179 -19.39 -19.98 -19.59
CA ASP A 179 -19.14 -18.65 -20.15
C ASP A 179 -20.27 -17.72 -19.73
N ARG A 180 -19.91 -16.63 -19.06
CA ARG A 180 -20.91 -15.61 -18.69
C ARG A 180 -21.30 -14.70 -19.86
N GLY A 181 -20.59 -14.81 -21.02
CA GLY A 181 -20.73 -13.89 -22.14
C GLY A 181 -20.28 -12.45 -21.80
N GLY A 182 -19.70 -11.76 -22.78
CA GLY A 182 -19.32 -10.36 -22.67
C GLY A 182 -18.26 -10.03 -21.60
N GLY A 183 -17.39 -9.10 -21.87
CA GLY A 183 -16.33 -8.66 -20.94
C GLY A 183 -16.64 -7.32 -20.30
N THR A 184 -16.93 -6.31 -21.09
CA THR A 184 -17.12 -4.92 -20.66
C THR A 184 -18.61 -4.55 -20.71
N GLY A 185 -19.14 -4.04 -19.59
CA GLY A 185 -20.53 -3.57 -19.54
C GLY A 185 -21.60 -4.67 -19.43
N HIS A 186 -21.21 -5.90 -19.13
CA HIS A 186 -22.15 -7.03 -19.04
C HIS A 186 -23.18 -6.86 -17.90
N SER A 187 -22.84 -6.17 -16.83
CA SER A 187 -23.74 -5.96 -15.68
C SER A 187 -24.76 -4.81 -15.87
N GLY A 188 -24.74 -4.15 -17.05
CA GLY A 188 -25.63 -3.03 -17.33
C GLY A 188 -25.31 -1.77 -16.51
N VAL A 189 -25.86 -0.65 -16.93
CA VAL A 189 -25.87 0.61 -16.18
C VAL A 189 -27.33 0.93 -15.91
N ASN A 190 -27.90 0.35 -14.89
CA ASN A 190 -29.21 0.74 -14.36
C ASN A 190 -29.09 1.02 -12.88
#